data_ece80e83c10ae55c80be89c6b94c5b4e
#
_entry.id   ece80e83c10ae55c80be89c6b94c5b4e
#
_cell.length_a   1.000
_cell.length_b   1.000
_cell.length_c   1.000
_cell.angle_alpha   90.00
_cell.angle_beta   90.00
_cell.angle_gamma   90.00
#
_symmetry.space_group_name_H-M   'P 1'
#
loop_
_entity.id
_entity.type
_entity.pdbx_description
1 polymer ?
#
loop_
_entity_poly.entity_id
_entity_poly.type
_entity_poly.pdbx_seq_one_letter_code
_entity_poly.pdbx_strand_id
1 'polypeptide(L)'
;MRYANPLIKVTIVPRGRALGAAWYLPEERQITTREQMLDEMCATLGGRAAEEVFLGRISTGASNDLERVTKQAYAMVVYFGMSEKLPNLSYYDSTGQEYGFTKPYSEDTAKLIDEEVSKIVSEQYERAKKILKENADKHAQLAEVLISREVIFSEDVEHIFGKRPWVSRSEEILQDEESAKQEGEKAEKETQEKDTSTGND
;
A
#
# COMPACT_ATOMS: atom_id res chain seq x y z
N MET A 1 1.99 -1.33 8.24
CA MET A 1 2.91 -1.61 7.12
C MET A 1 3.46 -0.29 6.62
N ARG A 2 4.75 -0.26 6.28
CA ARG A 2 5.45 0.99 5.96
C ARG A 2 4.95 1.63 4.65
N TYR A 3 4.75 0.82 3.64
CA TYR A 3 4.48 1.28 2.27
C TYR A 3 3.02 1.12 1.82
N ALA A 4 2.12 0.68 2.70
CA ALA A 4 0.69 0.66 2.38
C ALA A 4 0.16 2.10 2.28
N ASN A 5 -0.70 2.34 1.29
CA ASN A 5 -1.30 3.66 1.08
C ASN A 5 -2.07 4.14 2.32
N PRO A 6 -1.96 5.42 2.69
CA PRO A 6 -2.73 6.00 3.79
C PRO A 6 -4.23 5.87 3.54
N LEU A 7 -4.96 5.48 4.59
CA LEU A 7 -6.42 5.42 4.55
C LEU A 7 -6.99 6.82 4.73
N ILE A 8 -7.93 7.22 3.87
CA ILE A 8 -8.66 8.48 3.99
C ILE A 8 -10.00 8.25 4.70
N LYS A 9 -10.76 7.23 4.22
CA LYS A 9 -12.15 7.01 4.63
C LYS A 9 -12.55 5.56 4.41
N VAL A 10 -13.39 5.04 5.33
CA VAL A 10 -14.09 3.75 5.16
C VAL A 10 -15.58 3.97 5.39
N THR A 11 -16.42 3.29 4.64
CA THR A 11 -17.87 3.25 4.89
C THR A 11 -18.44 1.85 4.67
N ILE A 12 -19.47 1.52 5.45
CA ILE A 12 -20.30 0.33 5.28
C ILE A 12 -21.65 0.65 4.60
N VAL A 13 -21.86 1.92 4.20
CA VAL A 13 -23.07 2.32 3.45
C VAL A 13 -23.00 1.73 2.04
N PRO A 14 -23.97 0.89 1.64
CA PRO A 14 -23.96 0.27 0.34
C PRO A 14 -24.09 1.29 -0.80
N ARG A 15 -23.35 1.07 -1.88
CA ARG A 15 -23.49 1.84 -3.13
C ARG A 15 -23.44 0.93 -4.35
N GLY A 16 -24.55 0.83 -5.07
CA GLY A 16 -24.66 -0.08 -6.20
C GLY A 16 -24.48 -1.53 -5.79
N ARG A 17 -23.45 -2.20 -6.31
CA ARG A 17 -23.11 -3.59 -5.95
C ARG A 17 -22.15 -3.70 -4.78
N ALA A 18 -21.54 -2.60 -4.36
CA ALA A 18 -20.59 -2.59 -3.25
C ALA A 18 -21.33 -2.50 -1.93
N LEU A 19 -21.00 -3.39 -0.97
CA LEU A 19 -21.56 -3.40 0.39
C LEU A 19 -20.86 -2.39 1.31
N GLY A 20 -19.79 -1.77 0.86
CA GLY A 20 -19.01 -0.75 1.51
C GLY A 20 -17.84 -0.35 0.63
N ALA A 21 -17.05 0.63 1.06
CA ALA A 21 -15.87 1.07 0.33
C ALA A 21 -14.81 1.67 1.27
N ALA A 22 -13.55 1.55 0.87
CA ALA A 22 -12.43 2.21 1.49
C ALA A 22 -11.70 3.08 0.46
N TRP A 23 -11.33 4.29 0.86
CA TRP A 23 -10.57 5.21 0.03
C TRP A 23 -9.18 5.38 0.63
N TYR A 24 -8.20 5.31 -0.23
CA TYR A 24 -6.80 5.50 0.11
C TYR A 24 -6.24 6.68 -0.65
N LEU A 25 -5.21 7.31 -0.12
CA LEU A 25 -4.41 8.30 -0.81
C LEU A 25 -3.28 7.59 -1.55
N PRO A 26 -3.37 7.40 -2.89
CA PRO A 26 -2.27 6.80 -3.62
C PRO A 26 -1.07 7.76 -3.62
N GLU A 27 0.10 7.26 -3.29
CA GLU A 27 1.33 8.00 -3.51
C GLU A 27 1.73 7.88 -4.98
N GLU A 28 1.96 9.01 -5.65
CA GLU A 28 2.50 9.02 -7.00
C GLU A 28 3.95 8.50 -6.99
N ARG A 29 4.15 7.34 -7.61
CA ARG A 29 5.45 6.69 -7.71
C ARG A 29 5.71 6.28 -9.14
N GLN A 30 6.83 6.73 -9.70
CA GLN A 30 7.28 6.29 -11.02
C GLN A 30 7.99 4.94 -10.96
N ILE A 31 8.61 4.62 -9.82
CA ILE A 31 9.35 3.38 -9.57
C ILE A 31 8.84 2.79 -8.27
N THR A 32 8.51 1.48 -8.29
CA THR A 32 8.02 0.75 -7.13
C THR A 32 9.02 -0.33 -6.75
N THR A 33 9.40 -0.39 -5.46
CA THR A 33 10.30 -1.44 -4.95
C THR A 33 9.56 -2.74 -4.67
N ARG A 34 10.31 -3.83 -4.50
CA ARG A 34 9.76 -5.14 -4.13
C ARG A 34 8.98 -5.07 -2.81
N GLU A 35 9.52 -4.38 -1.81
CA GLU A 35 8.91 -4.22 -0.49
C GLU A 35 7.59 -3.45 -0.55
N GLN A 36 7.51 -2.45 -1.40
CA GLN A 36 6.30 -1.67 -1.64
C GLN A 36 5.20 -2.54 -2.25
N MET A 37 5.54 -3.36 -3.26
CA MET A 37 4.59 -4.29 -3.87
C MET A 37 4.11 -5.34 -2.87
N LEU A 38 4.99 -5.88 -2.03
CA LEU A 38 4.62 -6.84 -0.98
C LEU A 38 3.71 -6.23 0.09
N ASP A 39 3.96 -4.99 0.52
CA ASP A 39 3.09 -4.28 1.47
C ASP A 39 1.70 -4.02 0.86
N GLU A 40 1.64 -3.64 -0.41
CA GLU A 40 0.37 -3.44 -1.12
C GLU A 40 -0.43 -4.76 -1.23
N MET A 41 0.22 -5.87 -1.60
CA MET A 41 -0.42 -7.19 -1.66
C MET A 41 -0.94 -7.63 -0.29
N CYS A 42 -0.12 -7.46 0.75
CA CYS A 42 -0.52 -7.79 2.12
C CYS A 42 -1.74 -6.96 2.56
N ALA A 43 -1.79 -5.66 2.23
CA ALA A 43 -2.93 -4.79 2.52
C ALA A 43 -4.19 -5.23 1.75
N THR A 44 -4.05 -5.55 0.47
CA THR A 44 -5.14 -6.01 -0.40
C THR A 44 -5.74 -7.33 0.10
N LEU A 45 -4.93 -8.24 0.63
CA LEU A 45 -5.37 -9.51 1.20
C LEU A 45 -6.03 -9.37 2.58
N GLY A 46 -6.00 -8.18 3.18
CA GLY A 46 -6.50 -7.93 4.54
C GLY A 46 -7.95 -8.32 4.75
N GLY A 47 -8.85 -8.04 3.81
CA GLY A 47 -10.26 -8.42 3.88
C GLY A 47 -10.46 -9.94 3.93
N ARG A 48 -9.83 -10.67 3.02
CA ARG A 48 -9.85 -12.14 3.00
C ARG A 48 -9.26 -12.75 4.27
N ALA A 49 -8.16 -12.19 4.75
CA ALA A 49 -7.52 -12.65 5.97
C ALA A 49 -8.39 -12.38 7.21
N ALA A 50 -9.10 -11.24 7.25
CA ALA A 50 -10.02 -10.91 8.32
C ALA A 50 -11.23 -11.86 8.37
N GLU A 51 -11.81 -12.24 7.23
CA GLU A 51 -12.86 -13.27 7.17
C GLU A 51 -12.41 -14.58 7.81
N GLU A 52 -11.21 -15.07 7.45
CA GLU A 52 -10.68 -16.32 8.02
C GLU A 52 -10.40 -16.20 9.52
N VAL A 53 -9.72 -15.11 9.94
CA VAL A 53 -9.25 -14.95 11.32
C VAL A 53 -10.43 -14.72 12.29
N PHE A 54 -11.40 -13.88 11.92
CA PHE A 54 -12.46 -13.45 12.84
C PHE A 54 -13.79 -14.14 12.64
N LEU A 55 -14.09 -14.62 11.42
CA LEU A 55 -15.35 -15.28 11.11
C LEU A 55 -15.19 -16.81 10.93
N GLY A 56 -13.95 -17.31 10.84
CA GLY A 56 -13.65 -18.72 10.63
C GLY A 56 -14.12 -19.27 9.28
N ARG A 57 -14.47 -18.41 8.34
CA ARG A 57 -14.96 -18.75 7.00
C ARG A 57 -14.56 -17.68 6.00
N ILE A 58 -14.44 -18.09 4.74
CA ILE A 58 -14.10 -17.23 3.62
C ILE A 58 -15.28 -17.15 2.66
N SER A 59 -15.39 -16.03 1.93
CA SER A 59 -16.47 -15.76 0.98
C SER A 59 -15.97 -15.41 -0.41
N THR A 60 -16.85 -15.21 -1.36
CA THR A 60 -16.52 -14.76 -2.72
C THR A 60 -16.21 -13.26 -2.81
N GLY A 61 -16.37 -12.51 -1.72
CA GLY A 61 -16.21 -11.04 -1.69
C GLY A 61 -14.83 -10.56 -2.10
N ALA A 62 -13.79 -11.35 -1.83
CA ALA A 62 -12.40 -11.02 -2.15
C ALA A 62 -11.97 -11.39 -3.58
N SER A 63 -12.88 -11.73 -4.50
CA SER A 63 -12.49 -12.23 -5.84
C SER A 63 -11.67 -11.20 -6.63
N ASN A 64 -12.00 -9.92 -6.57
CA ASN A 64 -11.27 -8.86 -7.23
C ASN A 64 -9.88 -8.64 -6.60
N ASP A 65 -9.80 -8.69 -5.27
CA ASP A 65 -8.54 -8.54 -4.55
C ASP A 65 -7.59 -9.70 -4.86
N LEU A 66 -8.10 -10.92 -4.93
CA LEU A 66 -7.31 -12.10 -5.31
C LEU A 66 -6.81 -12.01 -6.75
N GLU A 67 -7.65 -11.56 -7.69
CA GLU A 67 -7.25 -11.35 -9.08
C GLU A 67 -6.11 -10.31 -9.15
N ARG A 68 -6.25 -9.18 -8.47
CA ARG A 68 -5.26 -8.11 -8.44
C ARG A 68 -3.93 -8.58 -7.84
N VAL A 69 -3.96 -9.26 -6.70
CA VAL A 69 -2.77 -9.79 -6.04
C VAL A 69 -2.06 -10.84 -6.89
N THR A 70 -2.82 -11.73 -7.54
CA THR A 70 -2.25 -12.75 -8.44
C THR A 70 -1.55 -12.10 -9.62
N LYS A 71 -2.17 -11.11 -10.27
CA LYS A 71 -1.56 -10.36 -11.39
C LYS A 71 -0.29 -9.63 -10.94
N GLN A 72 -0.31 -9.05 -9.76
CA GLN A 72 0.83 -8.32 -9.21
C GLN A 72 2.00 -9.26 -8.88
N ALA A 73 1.73 -10.40 -8.23
CA ALA A 73 2.73 -11.43 -7.96
C ALA A 73 3.33 -12.01 -9.26
N TYR A 74 2.47 -12.27 -10.25
CA TYR A 74 2.92 -12.71 -11.58
C TYR A 74 3.84 -11.66 -12.24
N ALA A 75 3.48 -10.39 -12.20
CA ALA A 75 4.31 -9.32 -12.74
C ALA A 75 5.68 -9.22 -12.03
N MET A 76 5.72 -9.40 -10.70
CA MET A 76 6.98 -9.43 -9.95
C MET A 76 7.91 -10.52 -10.43
N VAL A 77 7.39 -11.72 -10.69
CA VAL A 77 8.18 -12.88 -11.11
C VAL A 77 8.56 -12.78 -12.59
N VAL A 78 7.59 -12.47 -13.47
CA VAL A 78 7.71 -12.64 -14.92
C VAL A 78 8.21 -11.37 -15.61
N TYR A 79 7.81 -10.19 -15.13
CA TYR A 79 8.12 -8.93 -15.81
C TYR A 79 9.26 -8.16 -15.15
N PHE A 80 9.32 -8.18 -13.82
CA PHE A 80 10.28 -7.35 -13.08
C PHE A 80 11.50 -8.12 -12.57
N GLY A 81 11.54 -9.45 -12.75
CA GLY A 81 12.67 -10.26 -12.29
C GLY A 81 12.95 -10.18 -10.80
N MET A 82 11.89 -9.98 -9.98
CA MET A 82 11.97 -9.79 -8.53
C MET A 82 11.82 -11.10 -7.73
N SER A 83 11.86 -12.25 -8.40
CA SER A 83 11.84 -13.59 -7.76
C SER A 83 13.24 -14.04 -7.37
N GLU A 84 13.34 -14.81 -6.30
CA GLU A 84 14.60 -15.41 -5.84
C GLU A 84 15.07 -16.53 -6.78
N LYS A 85 14.15 -17.29 -7.35
CA LYS A 85 14.47 -18.41 -8.26
C LYS A 85 14.64 -17.98 -9.72
N LEU A 86 14.06 -16.83 -10.12
CA LEU A 86 14.14 -16.27 -11.46
C LEU A 86 14.62 -14.80 -11.39
N PRO A 87 15.83 -14.54 -10.84
CA PRO A 87 16.29 -13.17 -10.62
C PRO A 87 16.74 -12.53 -11.94
N ASN A 88 16.41 -11.23 -12.09
CA ASN A 88 16.90 -10.40 -13.20
C ASN A 88 16.52 -10.88 -14.61
N LEU A 89 15.48 -11.71 -14.71
CA LEU A 89 14.89 -12.13 -15.97
C LEU A 89 13.57 -11.40 -16.20
N SER A 90 13.35 -10.95 -17.43
CA SER A 90 12.07 -10.36 -17.85
C SER A 90 11.57 -11.09 -19.10
N TYR A 91 10.36 -11.57 -19.02
CA TYR A 91 9.61 -12.13 -20.15
C TYR A 91 8.55 -11.14 -20.66
N TYR A 92 8.69 -9.85 -20.31
CA TYR A 92 7.81 -8.80 -20.80
C TYR A 92 8.15 -8.41 -22.23
N ASP A 93 7.15 -8.40 -23.10
CA ASP A 93 7.29 -7.89 -24.46
C ASP A 93 6.75 -6.45 -24.53
N SER A 94 7.67 -5.49 -24.61
CA SER A 94 7.33 -4.06 -24.73
C SER A 94 6.75 -3.66 -26.10
N THR A 95 6.87 -4.55 -27.12
CA THR A 95 6.33 -4.28 -28.45
C THR A 95 4.84 -4.56 -28.56
N GLY A 96 4.25 -5.20 -27.53
CA GLY A 96 2.84 -5.60 -27.51
C GLY A 96 2.47 -6.67 -28.54
N GLN A 97 3.45 -7.23 -29.24
CA GLN A 97 3.26 -8.43 -30.01
C GLN A 97 3.21 -9.60 -29.03
N GLU A 98 2.00 -9.96 -28.62
CA GLU A 98 1.85 -11.24 -27.90
C GLU A 98 2.63 -12.30 -28.67
N TYR A 99 3.44 -13.10 -27.96
CA TYR A 99 4.23 -14.22 -28.53
C TYR A 99 3.33 -15.27 -29.18
N GLY A 100 2.23 -14.87 -29.81
CA GLY A 100 1.21 -15.73 -30.39
C GLY A 100 0.66 -16.73 -29.36
N PHE A 101 0.58 -18.01 -29.74
CA PHE A 101 0.12 -19.08 -28.85
C PHE A 101 1.24 -19.71 -28.01
N THR A 102 2.48 -19.19 -28.09
CA THR A 102 3.65 -19.80 -27.42
C THR A 102 4.16 -18.91 -26.30
N LYS A 103 4.31 -19.47 -25.10
CA LYS A 103 4.96 -18.80 -23.96
C LYS A 103 6.45 -18.60 -24.28
N PRO A 104 7.08 -17.47 -23.87
CA PRO A 104 8.50 -17.21 -24.13
C PRO A 104 9.46 -18.01 -23.22
N TYR A 105 8.97 -19.05 -22.55
CA TYR A 105 9.72 -19.88 -21.62
C TYR A 105 9.26 -21.33 -21.64
N SER A 106 10.12 -22.25 -21.15
CA SER A 106 9.87 -23.70 -21.11
C SER A 106 8.78 -24.06 -20.09
N GLU A 107 8.25 -25.28 -20.17
CA GLU A 107 7.28 -25.80 -19.20
C GLU A 107 7.88 -25.92 -17.79
N ASP A 108 9.17 -26.20 -17.66
CA ASP A 108 9.84 -26.22 -16.35
C ASP A 108 9.92 -24.82 -15.75
N THR A 109 10.19 -23.80 -16.56
CA THR A 109 10.13 -22.41 -16.13
C THR A 109 8.72 -21.99 -15.77
N ALA A 110 7.69 -22.45 -16.51
CA ALA A 110 6.29 -22.18 -16.18
C ALA A 110 5.92 -22.71 -14.79
N LYS A 111 6.31 -23.95 -14.44
CA LYS A 111 6.10 -24.50 -13.10
C LYS A 111 6.78 -23.69 -12.02
N LEU A 112 8.02 -23.26 -12.28
CA LEU A 112 8.76 -22.43 -11.35
C LEU A 112 8.10 -21.07 -11.12
N ILE A 113 7.55 -20.47 -12.17
CA ILE A 113 6.75 -19.23 -12.08
C ILE A 113 5.53 -19.46 -11.19
N ASP A 114 4.76 -20.53 -11.42
CA ASP A 114 3.57 -20.86 -10.63
C ASP A 114 3.91 -21.07 -9.15
N GLU A 115 5.01 -21.76 -8.85
CA GLU A 115 5.51 -21.96 -7.48
C GLU A 115 5.88 -20.63 -6.80
N GLU A 116 6.64 -19.78 -7.48
CA GLU A 116 7.07 -18.49 -6.93
C GLU A 116 5.88 -17.53 -6.73
N VAL A 117 4.95 -17.47 -7.68
CA VAL A 117 3.71 -16.67 -7.54
C VAL A 117 2.90 -17.16 -6.35
N SER A 118 2.67 -18.47 -6.23
CA SER A 118 1.94 -19.06 -5.11
C SER A 118 2.64 -18.80 -3.78
N LYS A 119 3.97 -18.92 -3.72
CA LYS A 119 4.79 -18.62 -2.55
C LYS A 119 4.61 -17.15 -2.10
N ILE A 120 4.78 -16.19 -3.02
CA ILE A 120 4.65 -14.76 -2.72
C ILE A 120 3.26 -14.45 -2.16
N VAL A 121 2.19 -14.92 -2.81
CA VAL A 121 0.82 -14.68 -2.36
C VAL A 121 0.57 -15.29 -0.99
N SER A 122 1.01 -16.54 -0.75
CA SER A 122 0.84 -17.23 0.51
C SER A 122 1.58 -16.54 1.67
N GLU A 123 2.81 -16.11 1.43
CA GLU A 123 3.60 -15.38 2.43
C GLU A 123 2.92 -14.06 2.83
N GLN A 124 2.37 -13.30 1.88
CA GLN A 124 1.68 -12.06 2.19
C GLN A 124 0.32 -12.31 2.87
N TYR A 125 -0.35 -13.41 2.55
CA TYR A 125 -1.58 -13.81 3.22
C TYR A 125 -1.34 -14.18 4.69
N GLU A 126 -0.33 -14.99 4.97
CA GLU A 126 0.05 -15.32 6.35
C GLU A 126 0.50 -14.08 7.14
N ARG A 127 1.22 -13.17 6.49
CA ARG A 127 1.61 -11.89 7.07
C ARG A 127 0.38 -11.05 7.44
N ALA A 128 -0.62 -10.96 6.56
CA ALA A 128 -1.88 -10.26 6.83
C ALA A 128 -2.63 -10.86 8.03
N LYS A 129 -2.74 -12.20 8.09
CA LYS A 129 -3.35 -12.90 9.23
C LYS A 129 -2.62 -12.63 10.54
N LYS A 130 -1.29 -12.62 10.51
CA LYS A 130 -0.48 -12.31 11.69
C LYS A 130 -0.75 -10.89 12.20
N ILE A 131 -0.72 -9.90 11.32
CA ILE A 131 -0.99 -8.49 11.67
C ILE A 131 -2.39 -8.34 12.28
N LEU A 132 -3.41 -9.00 11.72
CA LEU A 132 -4.77 -8.95 12.23
C LEU A 132 -4.89 -9.59 13.62
N LYS A 133 -4.27 -10.75 13.84
CA LYS A 133 -4.26 -11.42 15.16
C LYS A 133 -3.56 -10.57 16.23
N GLU A 134 -2.45 -9.95 15.91
CA GLU A 134 -1.69 -9.08 16.82
C GLU A 134 -2.46 -7.80 17.20
N ASN A 135 -3.45 -7.40 16.38
CA ASN A 135 -4.26 -6.21 16.59
C ASN A 135 -5.75 -6.51 16.76
N ALA A 136 -6.10 -7.70 17.21
CA ALA A 136 -7.49 -8.18 17.29
C ALA A 136 -8.42 -7.25 18.10
N ASP A 137 -7.97 -6.79 19.27
CA ASP A 137 -8.75 -5.90 20.14
C ASP A 137 -9.01 -4.54 19.48
N LYS A 138 -8.00 -3.98 18.82
CA LYS A 138 -8.14 -2.72 18.09
C LYS A 138 -9.02 -2.87 16.86
N HIS A 139 -8.96 -4.02 16.18
CA HIS A 139 -9.85 -4.35 15.09
C HIS A 139 -11.32 -4.43 15.54
N ALA A 140 -11.59 -5.04 16.70
CA ALA A 140 -12.93 -5.08 17.27
C ALA A 140 -13.45 -3.66 17.59
N GLN A 141 -12.64 -2.80 18.22
CA GLN A 141 -12.98 -1.40 18.48
C GLN A 141 -13.30 -0.64 17.20
N LEU A 142 -12.48 -0.82 16.14
CA LEU A 142 -12.71 -0.19 14.84
C LEU A 142 -14.05 -0.63 14.24
N ALA A 143 -14.37 -1.92 14.32
CA ALA A 143 -15.64 -2.47 13.84
C ALA A 143 -16.85 -1.88 14.58
N GLU A 144 -16.79 -1.73 15.91
CA GLU A 144 -17.83 -1.10 16.72
C GLU A 144 -18.06 0.36 16.33
N VAL A 145 -16.98 1.14 16.18
CA VAL A 145 -17.06 2.53 15.72
C VAL A 145 -17.67 2.60 14.33
N LEU A 146 -17.25 1.73 13.41
CA LEU A 146 -17.77 1.71 12.06
C LEU A 146 -19.25 1.32 11.99
N ILE A 147 -19.70 0.35 12.80
CA ILE A 147 -21.12 -0.03 12.90
C ILE A 147 -21.95 1.13 13.47
N SER A 148 -21.46 1.86 14.46
CA SER A 148 -22.19 2.96 15.10
C SER A 148 -22.29 4.22 14.25
N ARG A 149 -21.26 4.50 13.43
CA ARG A 149 -21.14 5.74 12.65
C ARG A 149 -21.36 5.56 11.15
N GLU A 150 -21.30 4.31 10.66
CA GLU A 150 -21.37 3.91 9.25
C GLU A 150 -20.23 4.45 8.36
N VAL A 151 -19.53 5.48 8.82
CA VAL A 151 -18.40 6.11 8.15
C VAL A 151 -17.34 6.46 9.19
N ILE A 152 -16.08 6.15 8.89
CA ILE A 152 -14.90 6.55 9.66
C ILE A 152 -13.85 7.18 8.75
N PHE A 153 -13.00 8.01 9.34
CA PHE A 153 -11.91 8.72 8.67
C PHE A 153 -10.55 8.32 9.27
N SER A 154 -9.48 8.84 8.68
CA SER A 154 -8.10 8.61 9.15
C SER A 154 -7.90 8.92 10.62
N GLU A 155 -8.51 9.97 11.14
CA GLU A 155 -8.42 10.42 12.54
C GLU A 155 -8.99 9.36 13.51
N ASP A 156 -10.09 8.70 13.14
CA ASP A 156 -10.69 7.62 13.95
C ASP A 156 -9.75 6.42 14.04
N VAL A 157 -9.07 6.09 12.92
CA VAL A 157 -8.06 5.03 12.88
C VAL A 157 -6.85 5.39 13.73
N GLU A 158 -6.36 6.63 13.64
CA GLU A 158 -5.25 7.11 14.48
C GLU A 158 -5.59 7.09 15.96
N HIS A 159 -6.83 7.41 16.33
CA HIS A 159 -7.28 7.35 17.71
C HIS A 159 -7.18 5.93 18.30
N ILE A 160 -7.53 4.91 17.51
CA ILE A 160 -7.55 3.50 17.94
C ILE A 160 -6.15 2.86 17.85
N PHE A 161 -5.44 3.06 16.74
CA PHE A 161 -4.17 2.38 16.46
C PHE A 161 -2.95 3.20 16.87
N GLY A 162 -3.10 4.51 17.09
CA GLY A 162 -2.04 5.47 17.25
C GLY A 162 -1.60 6.06 15.90
N LYS A 163 -0.81 7.13 15.96
CA LYS A 163 -0.24 7.72 14.75
C LYS A 163 0.63 6.72 14.00
N ARG A 164 0.59 6.79 12.69
CA ARG A 164 1.43 5.98 11.82
C ARG A 164 2.91 6.27 12.14
N PRO A 165 3.75 5.25 12.43
CA PRO A 165 5.14 5.48 12.82
C PRO A 165 6.04 5.85 11.63
N TRP A 166 5.51 5.89 10.43
CA TRP A 166 6.20 6.25 9.19
C TRP A 166 5.49 7.41 8.53
N VAL A 167 6.25 8.43 8.17
CA VAL A 167 5.78 9.57 7.39
C VAL A 167 5.61 9.11 5.94
N SER A 168 4.54 9.52 5.28
CA SER A 168 4.38 9.29 3.85
C SER A 168 5.29 10.22 3.07
N ARG A 169 5.67 9.85 1.84
CA ARG A 169 6.49 10.72 0.99
C ARG A 169 5.83 12.08 0.74
N SER A 170 4.52 12.13 0.63
CA SER A 170 3.76 13.37 0.48
C SER A 170 3.88 14.27 1.71
N GLU A 171 3.86 13.66 2.91
CA GLU A 171 4.08 14.40 4.17
C GLU A 171 5.54 14.84 4.32
N GLU A 172 6.52 14.02 3.90
CA GLU A 172 7.94 14.39 3.85
C GLU A 172 8.13 15.63 2.96
N ILE A 173 7.57 15.63 1.75
CA ILE A 173 7.67 16.76 0.82
C ILE A 173 7.05 18.03 1.42
N LEU A 174 5.87 17.93 2.03
CA LEU A 174 5.20 19.07 2.67
C LEU A 174 6.03 19.62 3.84
N GLN A 175 6.63 18.75 4.65
CA GLN A 175 7.52 19.16 5.76
C GLN A 175 8.78 19.84 5.25
N ASP A 176 9.37 19.35 4.17
CA ASP A 176 10.54 19.95 3.53
C ASP A 176 10.21 21.33 2.94
N GLU A 177 9.04 21.49 2.30
CA GLU A 177 8.56 22.77 1.78
C GLU A 177 8.27 23.79 2.91
N GLU A 178 7.67 23.35 4.01
CA GLU A 178 7.42 24.20 5.17
C GLU A 178 8.73 24.63 5.85
N SER A 179 9.67 23.71 5.98
CA SER A 179 11.00 23.99 6.51
C SER A 179 11.77 24.98 5.66
N ALA A 180 11.77 24.81 4.33
CA ALA A 180 12.40 25.72 3.39
C ALA A 180 11.76 27.13 3.43
N LYS A 181 10.43 27.24 3.56
CA LYS A 181 9.75 28.53 3.75
C LYS A 181 10.15 29.24 5.04
N GLN A 182 10.23 28.51 6.15
CA GLN A 182 10.65 29.06 7.43
C GLN A 182 12.11 29.54 7.43
N GLU A 183 13.00 28.81 6.75
CA GLU A 183 14.39 29.23 6.57
C GLU A 183 14.50 30.47 5.69
N GLY A 184 13.71 30.55 4.61
CA GLY A 184 13.63 31.74 3.75
C GLY A 184 13.15 32.99 4.52
N GLU A 185 12.08 32.86 5.30
CA GLU A 185 11.55 33.97 6.12
C GLU A 185 12.55 34.43 7.20
N LYS A 186 13.32 33.51 7.78
CA LYS A 186 14.37 33.87 8.75
C LYS A 186 15.53 34.61 8.09
N ALA A 187 15.96 34.16 6.91
CA ALA A 187 17.04 34.80 6.16
C ALA A 187 16.65 36.22 5.70
N GLU A 188 15.39 36.44 5.28
CA GLU A 188 14.88 37.77 4.92
C GLU A 188 14.82 38.72 6.13
N LYS A 189 14.41 38.25 7.30
CA LYS A 189 14.39 39.04 8.54
C LYS A 189 15.79 39.45 8.99
N GLU A 190 16.75 38.51 8.95
CA GLU A 190 18.14 38.80 9.31
C GLU A 190 18.81 39.78 8.32
N THR A 191 18.41 39.80 7.06
CA THR A 191 18.91 40.73 6.06
C THR A 191 18.33 42.15 6.30
N GLN A 192 17.03 42.25 6.63
CA GLN A 192 16.38 43.51 6.96
C GLN A 192 16.88 44.14 8.27
N GLU A 193 17.21 43.35 9.28
CA GLU A 193 17.81 43.86 10.53
C GLU A 193 19.24 44.36 10.31
N LYS A 194 20.02 43.79 9.41
CA LYS A 194 21.37 44.28 9.07
C LYS A 194 21.33 45.57 8.28
N ASP A 195 20.40 45.75 7.37
CA ASP A 195 20.25 47.02 6.58
C ASP A 195 19.75 48.19 7.43
N THR A 196 18.95 47.90 8.47
CA THR A 196 18.51 48.95 9.40
C THR A 196 19.57 49.40 10.42
N SER A 197 20.61 48.57 10.66
CA SER A 197 21.68 48.87 11.59
C SER A 197 22.86 49.65 10.96
N THR A 198 22.96 49.65 9.63
CA THR A 198 24.04 50.34 8.88
C THR A 198 23.64 51.75 8.41
N GLY A 199 22.44 52.20 8.68
CA GLY A 199 21.92 53.52 8.20
C GLY A 199 21.92 54.66 9.24
N ASN A 200 22.63 54.51 10.37
CA ASN A 200 22.63 55.50 11.44
C ASN A 200 24.08 55.90 11.86
N ASP A 201 24.89 56.40 10.91
CA ASP A 201 26.11 57.15 11.17
C ASP A 201 26.12 58.43 10.31
#